data_c337b08a94d511e223f2f8a5fd47bd22
#
_entry.id   c337b08a94d511e223f2f8a5fd47bd22
#
_cell.length_a   1.000
_cell.length_b   1.000
_cell.length_c   1.000
_cell.angle_alpha   90.00
_cell.angle_beta   90.00
_cell.angle_gamma   90.00
#
_symmetry.space_group_name_H-M   'P 1'
#
loop_
_entity.id
_entity.type
_entity.pdbx_description
1 polymer ?
#
loop_
_entity_poly.entity_id
_entity_poly.type
_entity_poly.pdbx_seq_one_letter_code
_entity_poly.pdbx_strand_id
1 'polypeptide(L)'
;SKTRYVWTIHPCMNNRIRFGNEAHYQEDLATIKAKFTQLMKVGVREFGILADDAPSPVGGYNSYNRLMQDMTKWLTEMQGTYSGLRKEMIFVPGQYWGNGREDELKSLNENLPSSTSMTLTGGKIWGEVSESFLSTLKNNLSAGGKTYRPVSLWINWPVTDNSKQHLILGGG
;
A
#
# COMPACT_ATOMS: atom_id res chain seq x y z
N SER A 1 16.37 18.65 -9.42
CA SER A 1 15.72 17.49 -8.80
C SER A 1 14.22 17.55 -9.04
N LYS A 2 13.69 16.51 -9.63
CA LYS A 2 12.24 16.44 -9.84
C LYS A 2 11.58 15.94 -8.56
N THR A 3 10.67 16.71 -8.01
CA THR A 3 9.86 16.29 -6.89
C THR A 3 8.89 15.20 -7.36
N ARG A 4 8.92 14.06 -6.68
CA ARG A 4 7.99 12.96 -6.93
C ARG A 4 6.79 13.11 -6.01
N TYR A 5 5.60 13.07 -6.59
CA TYR A 5 4.35 13.06 -5.84
C TYR A 5 3.72 11.68 -5.95
N VAL A 6 3.44 11.07 -4.82
CA VAL A 6 2.66 9.84 -4.74
C VAL A 6 1.29 10.23 -4.21
N TRP A 7 0.25 10.01 -4.99
CA TRP A 7 -1.11 10.26 -4.55
C TRP A 7 -1.69 9.00 -3.94
N THR A 8 -2.22 9.12 -2.72
CA THR A 8 -2.77 7.98 -2.00
C THR A 8 -4.26 8.16 -1.74
N ILE A 9 -4.98 7.04 -1.73
CA ILE A 9 -6.38 6.98 -1.32
C ILE A 9 -6.53 5.97 -0.20
N HIS A 10 -7.61 6.10 0.58
CA HIS A 10 -7.93 5.18 1.67
C HIS A 10 -9.31 4.54 1.44
N PRO A 11 -9.42 3.57 0.49
CA PRO A 11 -10.69 2.96 0.14
C PRO A 11 -11.14 1.87 1.10
N CYS A 12 -10.39 1.63 2.17
CA CYS A 12 -10.63 0.53 3.10
C CYS A 12 -11.33 0.98 4.38
N MET A 13 -11.60 2.29 4.53
CA MET A 13 -12.28 2.89 5.67
C MET A 13 -13.52 3.66 5.20
N ASN A 14 -14.47 3.95 6.10
CA ASN A 14 -15.74 4.60 5.76
C ASN A 14 -16.34 3.95 4.51
N ASN A 15 -16.67 4.60 3.45
CA ASN A 15 -17.20 4.00 2.22
C ASN A 15 -16.25 2.98 1.59
N ARG A 16 -15.98 1.89 2.34
CA ARG A 16 -14.97 0.89 1.98
C ARG A 16 -15.43 -0.02 0.85
N ILE A 17 -14.43 -0.57 0.18
CA ILE A 17 -14.63 -1.53 -0.90
C ILE A 17 -15.44 -2.73 -0.41
N ARG A 18 -16.44 -3.11 -1.18
CA ARG A 18 -17.36 -4.19 -0.85
C ARG A 18 -16.86 -5.50 -1.46
N PHE A 19 -15.89 -6.12 -0.82
CA PHE A 19 -15.27 -7.37 -1.28
C PHE A 19 -16.21 -8.58 -1.25
N GLY A 20 -17.26 -8.52 -0.46
CA GLY A 20 -18.17 -9.65 -0.26
C GLY A 20 -19.16 -9.91 -1.41
N ASN A 21 -19.23 -9.03 -2.40
CA ASN A 21 -20.10 -9.16 -3.55
C ASN A 21 -19.33 -8.75 -4.81
N GLU A 22 -19.27 -9.64 -5.78
CA GLU A 22 -18.47 -9.41 -6.98
C GLU A 22 -18.93 -8.18 -7.78
N ALA A 23 -20.21 -8.01 -7.98
CA ALA A 23 -20.73 -6.85 -8.71
C ALA A 23 -20.41 -5.55 -7.99
N HIS A 24 -20.54 -5.50 -6.67
CA HIS A 24 -20.20 -4.34 -5.87
C HIS A 24 -18.69 -4.07 -5.88
N TYR A 25 -17.89 -5.12 -5.81
CA TYR A 25 -16.43 -4.97 -5.91
C TYR A 25 -16.03 -4.33 -7.23
N GLN A 26 -16.61 -4.77 -8.35
CA GLN A 26 -16.30 -4.20 -9.66
C GLN A 26 -16.75 -2.75 -9.78
N GLU A 27 -17.88 -2.38 -9.19
CA GLU A 27 -18.32 -0.98 -9.12
C GLU A 27 -17.32 -0.12 -8.34
N ASP A 28 -16.87 -0.60 -7.19
CA ASP A 28 -15.92 0.11 -6.35
C ASP A 28 -14.56 0.23 -7.03
N LEU A 29 -14.12 -0.83 -7.70
CA LEU A 29 -12.89 -0.83 -8.47
C LEU A 29 -12.96 0.20 -9.61
N ALA A 30 -14.09 0.27 -10.31
CA ALA A 30 -14.30 1.26 -11.37
C ALA A 30 -14.26 2.70 -10.81
N THR A 31 -14.79 2.92 -9.62
CA THR A 31 -14.72 4.22 -8.95
C THR A 31 -13.28 4.64 -8.64
N ILE A 32 -12.47 3.70 -8.14
CA ILE A 32 -11.05 3.95 -7.88
C ILE A 32 -10.31 4.27 -9.19
N LYS A 33 -10.55 3.48 -10.23
CA LYS A 33 -9.94 3.70 -11.54
C LYS A 33 -10.32 5.08 -12.11
N ALA A 34 -11.57 5.48 -11.97
CA ALA A 34 -12.03 6.80 -12.42
C ALA A 34 -11.30 7.92 -11.68
N LYS A 35 -11.13 7.78 -10.36
CA LYS A 35 -10.40 8.75 -9.55
C LYS A 35 -8.94 8.84 -9.98
N PHE A 36 -8.29 7.73 -10.16
CA PHE A 36 -6.90 7.69 -10.62
C PHE A 36 -6.77 8.31 -12.02
N THR A 37 -7.72 8.05 -12.91
CA THR A 37 -7.72 8.61 -14.26
C THR A 37 -7.81 10.14 -14.22
N GLN A 38 -8.68 10.69 -13.35
CA GLN A 38 -8.75 12.15 -13.16
C GLN A 38 -7.40 12.72 -12.74
N LEU A 39 -6.72 12.04 -11.82
CA LEU A 39 -5.42 12.48 -11.32
C LEU A 39 -4.33 12.35 -12.39
N MET A 40 -4.36 11.29 -13.21
CA MET A 40 -3.45 11.14 -14.35
C MET A 40 -3.58 12.30 -15.34
N LYS A 41 -4.81 12.75 -15.58
CA LYS A 41 -5.08 13.88 -16.50
C LYS A 41 -4.47 15.19 -16.02
N VAL A 42 -4.26 15.36 -14.71
CA VAL A 42 -3.60 16.53 -14.14
C VAL A 42 -2.13 16.31 -13.81
N GLY A 43 -1.56 15.19 -14.26
CA GLY A 43 -0.13 14.95 -14.19
C GLY A 43 0.36 14.02 -13.08
N VAL A 44 -0.53 13.43 -12.28
CA VAL A 44 -0.12 12.45 -11.27
C VAL A 44 0.32 11.16 -11.95
N ARG A 45 1.46 10.60 -11.55
CA ARG A 45 2.07 9.43 -12.18
C ARG A 45 2.38 8.29 -11.21
N GLU A 46 2.22 8.51 -9.91
CA GLU A 46 2.44 7.49 -8.87
C GLU A 46 1.28 7.46 -7.91
N PHE A 47 0.91 6.27 -7.46
CA PHE A 47 -0.26 6.03 -6.63
C PHE A 47 0.04 5.09 -5.49
N GLY A 48 -0.78 5.15 -4.46
CA GLY A 48 -0.73 4.24 -3.34
C GLY A 48 -2.12 4.03 -2.75
N ILE A 49 -2.27 2.94 -2.03
CA ILE A 49 -3.51 2.56 -1.36
C ILE A 49 -3.23 2.37 0.12
N LEU A 50 -4.05 3.01 0.95
CA LEU A 50 -3.94 2.96 2.40
C LEU A 50 -5.01 2.04 2.97
N ALA A 51 -4.62 1.19 3.91
CA ALA A 51 -5.52 0.36 4.69
C ALA A 51 -5.23 0.47 6.18
N ASP A 52 -4.44 1.46 6.58
CA ASP A 52 -4.10 1.72 7.97
C ASP A 52 -5.36 2.02 8.78
N ASP A 53 -5.40 1.50 10.00
CA ASP A 53 -6.54 1.62 10.91
C ASP A 53 -7.87 1.10 10.36
N ALA A 54 -7.86 0.41 9.24
CA ALA A 54 -9.06 -0.20 8.67
C ALA A 54 -9.36 -1.55 9.35
N PRO A 55 -10.64 -1.91 9.47
CA PRO A 55 -10.99 -3.26 9.93
C PRO A 55 -10.58 -4.30 8.90
N SER A 56 -10.45 -5.55 9.34
CA SER A 56 -10.12 -6.66 8.44
C SER A 56 -11.15 -6.74 7.31
N PRO A 57 -10.70 -6.91 6.07
CA PRO A 57 -11.63 -6.95 4.94
C PRO A 57 -12.40 -8.27 4.87
N VAL A 58 -13.57 -8.22 4.24
CA VAL A 58 -14.32 -9.45 3.93
C VAL A 58 -13.47 -10.31 2.99
N GLY A 59 -13.36 -11.59 3.29
CA GLY A 59 -12.50 -12.51 2.53
C GLY A 59 -11.05 -12.54 3.02
N GLY A 60 -10.74 -11.82 4.08
CA GLY A 60 -9.39 -11.79 4.66
C GLY A 60 -8.41 -10.97 3.83
N TYR A 61 -7.12 -11.13 4.13
CA TYR A 61 -6.07 -10.33 3.49
C TYR A 61 -5.89 -10.62 2.00
N ASN A 62 -6.41 -11.75 1.52
CA ASN A 62 -6.44 -12.05 0.09
C ASN A 62 -7.24 -11.02 -0.71
N SER A 63 -8.21 -10.36 -0.08
CA SER A 63 -8.98 -9.29 -0.72
C SER A 63 -8.09 -8.09 -1.05
N TYR A 64 -7.16 -7.73 -0.16
CA TYR A 64 -6.19 -6.68 -0.43
C TYR A 64 -5.22 -7.09 -1.55
N ASN A 65 -4.77 -8.34 -1.54
CA ASN A 65 -3.91 -8.86 -2.59
C ASN A 65 -4.58 -8.78 -3.96
N ARG A 66 -5.85 -9.17 -4.01
CA ARG A 66 -6.67 -9.09 -5.23
C ARG A 66 -6.80 -7.65 -5.72
N LEU A 67 -7.14 -6.73 -4.82
CA LEU A 67 -7.27 -5.30 -5.18
C LEU A 67 -5.98 -4.78 -5.79
N MET A 68 -4.84 -5.05 -5.16
CA MET A 68 -3.55 -4.57 -5.64
C MET A 68 -3.15 -5.23 -6.96
N GLN A 69 -3.48 -6.51 -7.16
CA GLN A 69 -3.25 -7.20 -8.42
C GLN A 69 -4.09 -6.59 -9.55
N ASP A 70 -5.37 -6.34 -9.30
CA ASP A 70 -6.27 -5.74 -10.29
C ASP A 70 -5.83 -4.31 -10.64
N MET A 71 -5.46 -3.52 -9.65
CA MET A 71 -5.00 -2.15 -9.86
C MET A 71 -3.66 -2.11 -10.59
N THR A 72 -2.74 -3.00 -10.26
CA THR A 72 -1.44 -3.08 -10.94
C THR A 72 -1.58 -3.46 -12.41
N LYS A 73 -2.45 -4.42 -12.69
CA LYS A 73 -2.76 -4.83 -14.06
C LYS A 73 -3.32 -3.65 -14.86
N TRP A 74 -4.27 -2.95 -14.28
CA TRP A 74 -4.88 -1.78 -14.92
C TRP A 74 -3.87 -0.65 -15.14
N LEU A 75 -3.02 -0.34 -14.16
CA LEU A 75 -1.98 0.68 -14.31
C LEU A 75 -1.00 0.31 -15.44
N THR A 76 -0.66 -0.97 -15.53
CA THR A 76 0.20 -1.46 -16.62
C THR A 76 -0.43 -1.19 -17.99
N GLU A 77 -1.73 -1.42 -18.12
CA GLU A 77 -2.47 -1.11 -19.34
C GLU A 77 -2.48 0.41 -19.63
N MET A 78 -2.66 1.22 -18.60
CA MET A 78 -2.73 2.68 -18.72
C MET A 78 -1.37 3.32 -19.06
N GLN A 79 -0.27 2.62 -18.88
CA GLN A 79 1.06 3.09 -19.26
C GLN A 79 1.14 3.39 -20.77
N GLY A 80 0.33 2.72 -21.58
CA GLY A 80 0.25 3.00 -23.01
C GLY A 80 -0.38 4.34 -23.34
N THR A 81 -1.17 4.90 -22.43
CA THR A 81 -1.87 6.19 -22.63
C THR A 81 -1.15 7.34 -21.91
N TYR A 82 -0.61 7.08 -20.73
CA TYR A 82 0.00 8.10 -19.88
C TYR A 82 1.49 7.84 -19.74
N SER A 83 2.30 8.63 -20.43
CA SER A 83 3.76 8.51 -20.39
C SER A 83 4.29 8.76 -18.98
N GLY A 84 5.19 7.91 -18.52
CA GLY A 84 5.81 8.03 -17.21
C GLY A 84 4.96 7.48 -16.06
N LEU A 85 3.76 6.96 -16.36
CA LEU A 85 2.92 6.33 -15.34
C LEU A 85 3.63 5.13 -14.72
N ARG A 86 3.62 5.06 -13.41
CA ARG A 86 4.24 3.97 -12.67
C ARG A 86 3.19 2.97 -12.21
N LYS A 87 3.47 1.70 -12.46
CA LYS A 87 2.67 0.59 -11.94
C LYS A 87 3.06 0.22 -10.50
N GLU A 88 4.22 0.70 -10.06
CA GLU A 88 4.76 0.47 -8.73
C GLU A 88 3.97 1.31 -7.75
N MET A 89 3.11 0.65 -6.97
CA MET A 89 2.31 1.29 -5.93
C MET A 89 2.89 1.03 -4.55
N ILE A 90 2.56 1.92 -3.62
CA ILE A 90 2.75 1.61 -2.20
C ILE A 90 1.43 1.10 -1.63
N PHE A 91 1.52 0.24 -0.62
CA PHE A 91 0.39 -0.26 0.16
C PHE A 91 0.71 -0.14 1.64
N VAL A 92 -0.15 0.56 2.38
CA VAL A 92 -0.02 0.67 3.84
C VAL A 92 -0.99 -0.29 4.48
N PRO A 93 -0.51 -1.40 5.09
CA PRO A 93 -1.39 -2.40 5.69
C PRO A 93 -2.06 -1.91 6.96
N GLY A 94 -3.09 -2.61 7.41
CA GLY A 94 -3.75 -2.32 8.68
C GLY A 94 -2.79 -2.40 9.86
N GLN A 95 -1.87 -3.35 9.83
CA GLN A 95 -0.83 -3.54 10.85
C GLN A 95 0.49 -2.87 10.43
N TYR A 96 0.42 -1.61 10.04
CA TYR A 96 1.57 -0.83 9.54
C TYR A 96 2.70 -0.68 10.58
N TRP A 97 2.41 -0.97 11.84
CA TRP A 97 3.36 -0.97 12.97
C TRP A 97 3.98 -2.35 13.23
N GLY A 98 3.64 -3.35 12.43
CA GLY A 98 4.06 -4.73 12.65
C GLY A 98 5.55 -4.97 12.37
N ASN A 99 6.03 -6.14 12.81
CA ASN A 99 7.42 -6.57 12.67
C ASN A 99 7.61 -7.77 11.73
N GLY A 100 6.56 -8.19 11.02
CA GLY A 100 6.60 -9.30 10.10
C GLY A 100 6.09 -10.62 10.65
N ARG A 101 5.69 -10.68 11.92
CA ARG A 101 5.09 -11.88 12.53
C ARG A 101 3.59 -11.97 12.29
N GLU A 102 2.96 -10.86 11.97
CA GLU A 102 1.52 -10.74 11.76
C GLU A 102 1.09 -11.50 10.50
N ASP A 103 -0.04 -12.19 10.58
CA ASP A 103 -0.57 -12.95 9.43
C ASP A 103 -0.85 -12.05 8.23
N GLU A 104 -1.33 -10.82 8.46
CA GLU A 104 -1.53 -9.84 7.42
C GLU A 104 -0.23 -9.54 6.67
N LEU A 105 0.85 -9.22 7.40
CA LEU A 105 2.13 -8.88 6.77
C LEU A 105 2.73 -10.07 6.02
N LYS A 106 2.59 -11.27 6.57
CA LYS A 106 3.05 -12.50 5.89
C LYS A 106 2.28 -12.74 4.59
N SER A 107 0.96 -12.64 4.64
CA SER A 107 0.10 -12.81 3.47
C SER A 107 0.42 -11.77 2.38
N LEU A 108 0.54 -10.51 2.77
CA LEU A 108 0.86 -9.44 1.84
C LEU A 108 2.27 -9.60 1.24
N ASN A 109 3.24 -9.97 2.06
CA ASN A 109 4.60 -10.24 1.58
C ASN A 109 4.62 -11.31 0.49
N GLU A 110 3.81 -12.35 0.65
CA GLU A 110 3.78 -13.48 -0.29
C GLU A 110 2.99 -13.19 -1.56
N ASN A 111 1.91 -12.40 -1.47
CA ASN A 111 0.88 -12.36 -2.50
C ASN A 111 0.67 -11.02 -3.19
N LEU A 112 1.17 -9.91 -2.64
CA LEU A 112 1.10 -8.64 -3.35
C LEU A 112 1.87 -8.70 -4.67
N PRO A 113 1.48 -7.91 -5.69
CA PRO A 113 2.27 -7.82 -6.91
C PRO A 113 3.73 -7.49 -6.59
N SER A 114 4.67 -8.04 -7.36
CA SER A 114 6.10 -7.81 -7.13
C SER A 114 6.50 -6.34 -7.21
N SER A 115 5.72 -5.53 -7.92
CA SER A 115 5.92 -4.09 -8.06
C SER A 115 5.38 -3.28 -6.88
N THR A 116 4.57 -3.88 -6.00
CA THR A 116 3.99 -3.17 -4.86
C THR A 116 4.94 -3.23 -3.66
N SER A 117 5.16 -2.07 -3.04
CA SER A 117 5.94 -1.97 -1.80
C SER A 117 4.98 -1.83 -0.61
N MET A 118 5.22 -2.59 0.45
CA MET A 118 4.57 -2.34 1.74
C MET A 118 5.24 -1.16 2.43
N THR A 119 4.47 -0.30 3.06
CA THR A 119 4.98 0.83 3.84
C THR A 119 4.64 0.62 5.31
N LEU A 120 5.67 0.62 6.16
CA LEU A 120 5.57 0.35 7.60
C LEU A 120 6.22 1.46 8.40
N THR A 121 5.93 1.51 9.72
CA THR A 121 6.40 2.58 10.61
C THR A 121 7.59 2.19 11.50
N GLY A 122 8.22 1.05 11.28
CA GLY A 122 9.39 0.67 12.07
C GLY A 122 9.08 -0.13 13.34
N GLY A 123 7.96 -0.85 13.37
CA GLY A 123 7.62 -1.78 14.46
C GLY A 123 6.79 -1.19 15.59
N LYS A 124 6.47 0.09 15.52
CA LYS A 124 5.61 0.80 16.48
C LYS A 124 4.78 1.83 15.74
N ILE A 125 3.69 2.26 16.35
CA ILE A 125 2.89 3.37 15.78
C ILE A 125 3.75 4.63 15.61
N TRP A 126 4.64 4.88 16.57
CA TRP A 126 5.63 5.97 16.55
C TRP A 126 7.03 5.34 16.52
N GLY A 127 7.36 4.66 15.43
CA GLY A 127 8.57 3.86 15.37
C GLY A 127 9.79 4.64 14.88
N GLU A 128 10.95 4.24 15.39
CA GLU A 128 12.23 4.65 14.82
C GLU A 128 12.64 3.69 13.71
N VAL A 129 13.19 4.24 12.65
CA VAL A 129 13.78 3.44 11.59
C VAL A 129 15.13 2.94 12.07
N SER A 130 15.31 1.65 12.26
CA SER A 130 16.58 1.06 12.70
C SER A 130 16.94 -0.15 11.83
N GLU A 131 18.24 -0.40 11.70
CA GLU A 131 18.71 -1.60 11.00
C GLU A 131 18.28 -2.88 11.70
N SER A 132 18.21 -2.86 13.03
CA SER A 132 17.74 -4.02 13.79
C SER A 132 16.28 -4.35 13.50
N PHE A 133 15.42 -3.33 13.35
CA PHE A 133 14.05 -3.54 12.94
C PHE A 133 13.96 -4.16 11.53
N LEU A 134 14.73 -3.63 10.58
CA LEU A 134 14.74 -4.14 9.22
C LEU A 134 15.23 -5.59 9.16
N SER A 135 16.24 -5.93 9.94
CA SER A 135 16.73 -7.32 10.03
C SER A 135 15.68 -8.24 10.63
N THR A 136 15.00 -7.81 11.68
CA THR A 136 13.91 -8.56 12.31
C THR A 136 12.76 -8.79 11.33
N LEU A 137 12.36 -7.74 10.62
CA LEU A 137 11.31 -7.81 9.62
C LEU A 137 11.65 -8.80 8.51
N LYS A 138 12.85 -8.70 7.97
CA LYS A 138 13.34 -9.59 6.93
C LYS A 138 13.33 -11.04 7.41
N ASN A 139 13.86 -11.31 8.59
CA ASN A 139 13.91 -12.65 9.16
C ASN A 139 12.50 -13.23 9.35
N ASN A 140 11.57 -12.43 9.86
CA ASN A 140 10.21 -12.89 10.11
C ASN A 140 9.44 -13.15 8.81
N LEU A 141 9.57 -12.28 7.82
CA LEU A 141 8.87 -12.41 6.54
C LEU A 141 9.47 -13.50 5.65
N SER A 142 10.76 -13.75 5.76
CA SER A 142 11.45 -14.80 4.98
C SER A 142 11.55 -16.14 5.69
N ALA A 143 10.93 -16.29 6.86
CA ALA A 143 10.93 -17.55 7.61
C ALA A 143 10.35 -18.67 6.75
N GLY A 144 10.96 -19.86 6.84
CA GLY A 144 10.55 -21.02 6.05
C GLY A 144 10.95 -20.97 4.58
N GLY A 145 11.93 -20.13 4.22
CA GLY A 145 12.41 -20.02 2.84
C GLY A 145 11.57 -19.11 1.95
N LYS A 146 10.72 -18.26 2.56
CA LYS A 146 9.90 -17.32 1.82
C LYS A 146 10.75 -16.17 1.25
N THR A 147 10.33 -15.63 0.11
CA THR A 147 10.97 -14.46 -0.49
C THR A 147 10.64 -13.21 0.32
N TYR A 148 11.65 -12.45 0.69
CA TYR A 148 11.47 -11.18 1.36
C TYR A 148 11.13 -10.08 0.36
N ARG A 149 10.00 -9.43 0.59
CA ARG A 149 9.62 -8.23 -0.18
C ARG A 149 10.21 -7.01 0.49
N PRO A 150 11.03 -6.21 -0.22
CA PRO A 150 11.50 -4.95 0.34
C PRO A 150 10.34 -4.04 0.73
N VAL A 151 10.50 -3.34 1.85
CA VAL A 151 9.48 -2.44 2.38
C VAL A 151 9.96 -1.00 2.36
N SER A 152 9.04 -0.07 2.17
CA SER A 152 9.28 1.34 2.40
C SER A 152 8.99 1.66 3.86
N LEU A 153 9.69 2.62 4.41
CA LEU A 153 9.48 3.04 5.79
C LEU A 153 8.82 4.41 5.82
N TRP A 154 7.90 4.53 6.73
CA TRP A 154 7.11 5.73 6.95
C TRP A 154 7.37 6.24 8.35
N ILE A 155 7.76 7.50 8.46
CA ILE A 155 7.93 8.15 9.75
C ILE A 155 6.60 8.77 10.15
N ASN A 156 6.05 8.27 11.26
CA ASN A 156 4.82 8.76 11.83
C ASN A 156 5.17 9.73 12.95
N TRP A 157 4.80 10.98 12.80
CA TRP A 157 5.09 12.03 13.79
C TRP A 157 3.95 12.19 14.78
N PRO A 158 4.25 12.39 16.07
CA PRO A 158 3.21 12.79 17.02
C PRO A 158 2.78 14.21 16.69
N VAL A 159 1.58 14.35 16.16
CA VAL A 159 1.03 15.66 15.78
C VAL A 159 0.12 16.14 16.89
N THR A 160 0.43 17.31 17.44
CA THR A 160 -0.38 17.94 18.46
C THR A 160 -1.46 18.85 17.86
N ASP A 161 -1.42 19.08 16.57
CA ASP A 161 -2.42 19.82 15.83
C ASP A 161 -3.11 18.91 14.80
N ASN A 162 -4.12 19.42 14.11
CA ASN A 162 -4.92 18.63 13.17
C ASN A 162 -4.24 18.37 11.82
N SER A 163 -2.99 18.75 11.66
CA SER A 163 -2.25 18.49 10.43
C SER A 163 -1.50 17.17 10.54
N LYS A 164 -1.98 16.14 9.84
CA LYS A 164 -1.29 14.87 9.73
C LYS A 164 -0.34 14.97 8.54
N GLN A 165 0.92 15.18 8.83
CA GLN A 165 1.95 15.12 7.80
C GLN A 165 2.61 13.75 7.83
N HIS A 166 2.56 13.05 6.73
CA HIS A 166 3.19 11.77 6.56
C HIS A 166 4.34 11.93 5.56
N LEU A 167 5.56 11.72 6.04
CA LEU A 167 6.73 11.70 5.19
C LEU A 167 7.09 10.26 4.87
N ILE A 168 7.00 9.91 3.59
CA ILE A 168 7.39 8.58 3.13
C ILE A 168 8.87 8.62 2.76
N LEU A 169 9.70 7.91 3.54
CA LEU A 169 11.09 7.68 3.23
C LEU A 169 11.19 6.35 2.50
N GLY A 170 10.92 6.36 1.21
CA GLY A 170 11.15 5.20 0.36
C GLY A 170 12.42 5.39 -0.41
N GLY A 171 13.28 4.37 -0.52
CA GLY A 171 14.38 4.38 -1.44
C GLY A 171 13.83 4.60 -2.85
N GLY A 172 14.13 5.73 -3.39
CA GLY A 172 13.58 6.12 -4.66
C GLY A 172 14.34 5.64 -5.85
#